data_23959b8bb2800a2f86189031d0957fe3
#
_entry.id   23959b8bb2800a2f86189031d0957fe3
#
_cell.length_a   1.000
_cell.length_b   1.000
_cell.length_c   1.000
_cell.angle_alpha   90.00
_cell.angle_beta   90.00
_cell.angle_gamma   90.00
#
_symmetry.space_group_name_H-M   'P 1'
#
loop_
_entity.id
_entity.type
_entity.pdbx_description
1 polymer ?
#
loop_
_entity_poly.entity_id
_entity_poly.type
_entity_poly.pdbx_seq_one_letter_code
_entity_poly.pdbx_strand_id
1 'polypeptide(L)'
;MTSSKSTKRALLTSVLALLMCVAMLVGATFAWFTDTASTRVNKIQAGNLDVELEYKNSDTPNFTKADKNTKVFKEGALWEPGHVEYVVLRVSNAGSLALKYKLGINIASETGSTNVLGNEFKLSDYIRFAVLDGDRTGNSVDRDALVAAATDSKLIKEGYTAENHLTATGTDNSQKVVTLVVWMPTTVGNEANHLTGKNAPSIDLGISVVATQDTYENDSFDDQYDKDAQYPPKTISVTTAEEFTAALKDAKAGDTVKLAASVTGSSAFTVNKELTIDLNGYTLNSTNKNTLKLASGAELTMKDSSADQSGKLSNGYVGKADVTMIDLGAQAKFTLLSGTLEGNEKDNLYSIVIGNSAKKECTVTIAGGTVTVPERQTKSRAISASNGMTLNISGGQIIGGLYGLDLYTGSHATVTGGRILANAKDGRTDEYGTSYAVHAKGEATLTVGSLSVESRPEIKGIKFESSGVKTELPTITLVKGDITNPVYSMEAKYNYSLFKLGITADAPVTFVDDTAHYFLADGLQMVQNGSTWSVAAQ
;
A
#
# COMPACT_ATOMS: atom_id res chain seq x y z
N MET A 1 -43.36 -54.67 -4.22
CA MET A 1 -43.29 -53.30 -3.68
C MET A 1 -42.14 -53.13 -2.64
N THR A 2 -40.96 -53.59 -2.94
CA THR A 2 -39.76 -53.51 -2.00
C THR A 2 -38.63 -52.63 -2.50
N SER A 3 -38.75 -52.04 -3.68
CA SER A 3 -37.65 -51.24 -4.28
C SER A 3 -37.56 -49.76 -3.78
N SER A 4 -38.66 -49.21 -3.29
CA SER A 4 -38.72 -47.78 -2.89
C SER A 4 -38.01 -47.49 -1.54
N LYS A 5 -37.94 -48.46 -0.63
CA LYS A 5 -37.29 -48.29 0.70
C LYS A 5 -35.76 -48.38 0.63
N SER A 6 -35.22 -49.20 -0.29
CA SER A 6 -33.77 -49.36 -0.49
C SER A 6 -33.19 -48.11 -1.20
N THR A 7 -33.90 -47.57 -2.19
CA THR A 7 -33.49 -46.36 -2.91
C THR A 7 -33.50 -45.12 -2.00
N LYS A 8 -34.48 -44.98 -1.11
CA LYS A 8 -34.52 -43.90 -0.12
C LYS A 8 -33.39 -43.98 0.92
N ARG A 9 -33.03 -45.22 1.34
CA ARG A 9 -31.89 -45.44 2.24
C ARG A 9 -30.55 -45.15 1.54
N ALA A 10 -30.40 -45.56 0.30
CA ALA A 10 -29.19 -45.28 -0.50
C ALA A 10 -29.04 -43.78 -0.76
N LEU A 11 -30.14 -43.07 -1.04
CA LEU A 11 -30.10 -41.62 -1.20
C LEU A 11 -29.74 -40.91 0.11
N LEU A 12 -30.30 -41.34 1.23
CA LEU A 12 -30.00 -40.75 2.55
C LEU A 12 -28.54 -40.96 2.94
N THR A 13 -27.99 -42.17 2.70
CA THR A 13 -26.57 -42.46 2.98
C THR A 13 -25.63 -41.69 2.06
N SER A 14 -25.97 -41.46 0.79
CA SER A 14 -25.16 -40.65 -0.13
C SER A 14 -25.17 -39.18 0.24
N VAL A 15 -26.31 -38.63 0.67
CA VAL A 15 -26.42 -37.26 1.17
C VAL A 15 -25.63 -37.09 2.48
N LEU A 16 -25.70 -38.09 3.38
CA LEU A 16 -24.93 -38.05 4.63
C LEU A 16 -23.43 -38.15 4.38
N ALA A 17 -23.00 -38.99 3.41
CA ALA A 17 -21.61 -39.08 2.99
C ALA A 17 -21.12 -37.79 2.34
N LEU A 18 -21.96 -37.12 1.50
CA LEU A 18 -21.66 -35.82 0.92
C LEU A 18 -21.49 -34.74 1.99
N LEU A 19 -22.38 -34.72 2.98
CA LEU A 19 -22.30 -33.78 4.11
C LEU A 19 -21.03 -34.03 4.95
N MET A 20 -20.67 -35.29 5.19
CA MET A 20 -19.41 -35.60 5.87
C MET A 20 -18.17 -35.22 5.05
N CYS A 21 -18.20 -35.41 3.73
CA CYS A 21 -17.11 -34.97 2.85
C CYS A 21 -16.97 -33.44 2.85
N VAL A 22 -18.10 -32.71 2.81
CA VAL A 22 -18.10 -31.26 2.90
C VAL A 22 -17.61 -30.80 4.28
N ALA A 23 -18.04 -31.43 5.35
CA ALA A 23 -17.57 -31.12 6.71
C ALA A 23 -16.08 -31.43 6.91
N MET A 24 -15.56 -32.51 6.30
CA MET A 24 -14.12 -32.80 6.30
C MET A 24 -13.34 -31.84 5.42
N LEU A 25 -13.90 -31.41 4.28
CA LEU A 25 -13.26 -30.42 3.41
C LEU A 25 -13.21 -29.04 4.09
N VAL A 26 -14.30 -28.65 4.74
CA VAL A 26 -14.35 -27.42 5.54
C VAL A 26 -13.40 -27.54 6.74
N GLY A 27 -13.39 -28.68 7.45
CA GLY A 27 -12.47 -28.91 8.59
C GLY A 27 -10.99 -28.95 8.16
N ALA A 28 -10.68 -29.42 6.95
CA ALA A 28 -9.30 -29.45 6.45
C ALA A 28 -8.80 -28.08 5.93
N THR A 29 -9.73 -27.18 5.55
CA THR A 29 -9.36 -25.82 5.15
C THR A 29 -9.19 -24.88 6.33
N PHE A 30 -9.64 -25.23 7.53
CA PHE A 30 -9.48 -24.43 8.76
C PHE A 30 -8.27 -24.78 9.62
N ALA A 31 -7.39 -25.71 9.18
CA ALA A 31 -6.10 -25.95 9.83
C ALA A 31 -5.13 -24.80 9.51
N TRP A 32 -5.41 -23.62 10.02
CA TRP A 32 -4.47 -22.50 10.01
C TRP A 32 -3.40 -22.72 11.07
N PHE A 33 -2.20 -22.44 10.68
CA PHE A 33 -0.96 -22.69 11.39
C PHE A 33 -0.94 -21.95 12.74
N THR A 34 -1.20 -22.66 13.81
CA THR A 34 -0.90 -22.22 15.17
C THR A 34 0.25 -23.09 15.66
N ASP A 35 1.42 -22.51 15.90
CA ASP A 35 2.51 -23.21 16.55
C ASP A 35 2.52 -22.84 18.02
N THR A 36 2.42 -23.85 18.86
CA THR A 36 2.66 -23.74 20.30
C THR A 36 4.07 -24.24 20.56
N ALA A 37 4.91 -23.46 21.19
CA ALA A 37 6.22 -23.90 21.64
C ALA A 37 6.07 -24.98 22.74
N SER A 38 5.43 -26.08 22.39
CA SER A 38 5.38 -27.36 23.09
C SER A 38 5.34 -28.46 22.04
N THR A 39 6.52 -28.85 21.57
CA THR A 39 6.83 -30.11 20.89
C THR A 39 5.76 -30.77 19.99
N ARG A 40 5.63 -30.30 18.74
CA ARG A 40 5.47 -31.13 17.52
C ARG A 40 5.57 -30.28 16.27
N VAL A 41 6.54 -30.55 15.43
CA VAL A 41 6.75 -29.91 14.13
C VAL A 41 5.88 -30.64 13.10
N ASN A 42 4.91 -29.94 12.52
CA ASN A 42 4.26 -30.37 11.28
C ASN A 42 4.85 -29.59 10.12
N LYS A 43 5.59 -30.28 9.25
CA LYS A 43 6.27 -29.69 8.10
C LYS A 43 5.31 -29.61 6.91
N ILE A 44 4.86 -28.40 6.55
CA ILE A 44 4.17 -28.11 5.28
C ILE A 44 5.02 -27.14 4.49
N GLN A 45 5.28 -27.44 3.22
CA GLN A 45 6.30 -26.81 2.36
C GLN A 45 5.81 -25.54 1.66
N ALA A 46 5.17 -24.60 2.38
CA ALA A 46 4.81 -23.30 1.81
C ALA A 46 4.91 -22.21 2.87
N GLY A 47 6.11 -21.94 3.31
CA GLY A 47 6.35 -21.02 4.42
C GLY A 47 6.24 -21.75 5.76
N ASN A 48 7.19 -21.52 6.64
CA ASN A 48 7.34 -22.22 7.91
C ASN A 48 7.10 -21.19 9.02
N LEU A 49 6.10 -21.48 9.85
CA LEU A 49 5.88 -20.79 11.12
C LEU A 49 6.64 -21.61 12.18
N ASP A 50 7.60 -21.00 12.83
CA ASP A 50 8.43 -21.66 13.86
C ASP A 50 8.82 -20.63 14.92
N VAL A 51 8.24 -20.76 16.12
CA VAL A 51 8.54 -19.89 17.24
C VAL A 51 9.37 -20.66 18.27
N GLU A 52 10.46 -20.08 18.72
CA GLU A 52 11.32 -20.63 19.74
C GLU A 52 11.30 -19.77 21.00
N LEU A 53 11.22 -20.43 22.15
CA LEU A 53 11.44 -19.82 23.46
C LEU A 53 12.77 -20.30 24.03
N GLU A 54 13.62 -19.35 24.35
CA GLU A 54 14.91 -19.59 25.02
C GLU A 54 14.95 -18.81 26.33
N TYR A 55 15.76 -19.30 27.24
CA TYR A 55 15.95 -18.65 28.54
C TYR A 55 17.42 -18.61 28.93
N LYS A 56 17.77 -17.67 29.79
CA LYS A 56 18.99 -17.66 30.60
C LYS A 56 18.69 -17.14 32.01
N ASN A 57 19.41 -17.69 33.00
CA ASN A 57 19.28 -17.31 34.39
C ASN A 57 20.65 -17.40 35.06
N SER A 58 20.71 -17.34 36.43
CA SER A 58 21.97 -17.45 37.19
C SER A 58 22.70 -18.76 36.97
N ASP A 59 21.96 -19.86 36.77
CA ASP A 59 22.52 -21.21 36.64
C ASP A 59 22.79 -21.56 35.17
N THR A 60 22.14 -20.88 34.23
CA THR A 60 22.26 -21.05 32.79
C THR A 60 22.56 -19.67 32.15
N PRO A 61 23.83 -19.25 32.10
CA PRO A 61 24.18 -17.89 31.70
C PRO A 61 24.06 -17.62 30.19
N ASN A 62 23.93 -18.66 29.38
CA ASN A 62 23.73 -18.58 27.93
C ASN A 62 22.28 -18.94 27.58
N PHE A 63 21.75 -18.30 26.53
CA PHE A 63 20.44 -18.65 26.05
C PHE A 63 20.36 -20.12 25.67
N THR A 64 19.43 -20.82 26.27
CA THR A 64 19.18 -22.26 26.08
C THR A 64 17.71 -22.44 25.75
N LYS A 65 17.41 -23.31 24.79
CA LYS A 65 16.05 -23.58 24.35
C LYS A 65 15.22 -24.15 25.50
N ALA A 66 14.06 -23.57 25.74
CA ALA A 66 13.11 -24.05 26.72
C ALA A 66 12.18 -25.10 26.09
N ASP A 67 11.85 -26.11 26.87
CA ASP A 67 10.85 -27.13 26.54
C ASP A 67 9.83 -27.26 27.69
N LYS A 68 8.83 -28.13 27.53
CA LYS A 68 7.78 -28.35 28.52
C LYS A 68 8.26 -28.86 29.89
N ASN A 69 9.51 -29.34 29.99
CA ASN A 69 10.12 -29.84 31.24
C ASN A 69 11.14 -28.87 31.82
N THR A 70 11.36 -27.75 31.13
CA THR A 70 12.36 -26.77 31.55
C THR A 70 11.88 -26.01 32.80
N LYS A 71 12.71 -26.03 33.83
CA LYS A 71 12.52 -25.25 35.05
C LYS A 71 13.41 -24.01 34.99
N VAL A 72 12.80 -22.85 34.84
CA VAL A 72 13.52 -21.58 34.63
C VAL A 72 13.96 -20.94 35.96
N PHE A 73 13.38 -21.33 37.09
CA PHE A 73 13.76 -20.93 38.43
C PHE A 73 14.35 -22.08 39.21
N LYS A 74 15.18 -21.75 40.23
CA LYS A 74 15.86 -22.72 41.05
C LYS A 74 14.85 -23.57 41.83
N GLU A 75 14.97 -24.89 41.70
CA GLU A 75 14.11 -25.82 42.40
C GLU A 75 14.45 -25.84 43.91
N GLY A 76 13.42 -25.83 44.76
CA GLY A 76 13.60 -25.88 46.21
C GLY A 76 14.16 -24.61 46.86
N ALA A 77 14.17 -23.49 46.13
CA ALA A 77 14.51 -22.21 46.74
C ALA A 77 13.50 -21.85 47.82
N LEU A 78 13.99 -21.51 49.00
CA LEU A 78 13.14 -21.00 50.08
C LEU A 78 12.80 -19.54 49.80
N TRP A 79 11.52 -19.29 49.62
CA TRP A 79 11.04 -17.92 49.40
C TRP A 79 10.78 -17.23 50.73
N GLU A 80 11.60 -16.27 51.02
CA GLU A 80 11.53 -15.42 52.21
C GLU A 80 11.46 -13.93 51.79
N PRO A 81 11.00 -13.03 52.67
CA PRO A 81 10.98 -11.61 52.39
C PRO A 81 12.35 -11.09 51.92
N GLY A 82 12.36 -10.42 50.78
CA GLY A 82 13.58 -9.96 50.11
C GLY A 82 14.19 -10.94 49.08
N HIS A 83 13.68 -12.17 48.98
CA HIS A 83 14.14 -13.08 47.93
C HIS A 83 13.75 -12.59 46.54
N VAL A 84 14.70 -12.57 45.59
CA VAL A 84 14.51 -12.12 44.21
C VAL A 84 15.10 -13.16 43.27
N GLU A 85 14.30 -13.61 42.34
CA GLU A 85 14.71 -14.45 41.20
C GLU A 85 14.44 -13.73 39.87
N TYR A 86 15.22 -14.09 38.85
CA TYR A 86 15.05 -13.56 37.52
C TYR A 86 15.30 -14.63 36.45
N VAL A 87 14.67 -14.43 35.33
CA VAL A 87 14.96 -15.18 34.09
C VAL A 87 14.85 -14.21 32.90
N VAL A 88 15.83 -14.28 32.01
CA VAL A 88 15.75 -13.59 30.72
C VAL A 88 15.16 -14.54 29.71
N LEU A 89 14.10 -14.14 29.08
CA LEU A 89 13.38 -14.90 28.03
C LEU A 89 13.67 -14.27 26.68
N ARG A 90 13.94 -15.09 25.69
CA ARG A 90 14.03 -14.68 24.29
C ARG A 90 13.03 -15.47 23.47
N VAL A 91 12.11 -14.74 22.84
CA VAL A 91 11.19 -15.31 21.84
C VAL A 91 11.78 -15.01 20.47
N SER A 92 12.02 -16.03 19.69
CA SER A 92 12.63 -15.94 18.35
C SER A 92 11.73 -16.55 17.30
N ASN A 93 11.67 -15.91 16.14
CA ASN A 93 11.08 -16.50 14.95
C ASN A 93 12.16 -17.25 14.17
N ALA A 94 12.10 -18.58 14.21
CA ALA A 94 12.98 -19.46 13.42
C ALA A 94 12.39 -19.79 12.05
N GLY A 95 11.15 -19.35 11.79
CA GLY A 95 10.42 -19.58 10.55
C GLY A 95 10.70 -18.53 9.47
N SER A 96 10.24 -18.83 8.26
CA SER A 96 10.36 -17.94 7.09
C SER A 96 9.19 -16.96 6.92
N LEU A 97 8.16 -17.05 7.76
CA LEU A 97 7.00 -16.14 7.78
C LEU A 97 7.09 -15.21 8.98
N ALA A 98 6.64 -13.97 8.82
CA ALA A 98 6.42 -13.09 9.97
C ALA A 98 5.32 -13.69 10.86
N LEU A 99 5.45 -13.50 12.18
CA LEU A 99 4.49 -14.01 13.15
C LEU A 99 4.12 -12.96 14.19
N LYS A 100 2.90 -13.06 14.71
CA LYS A 100 2.53 -12.47 15.98
C LYS A 100 2.49 -13.56 17.05
N TYR A 101 2.86 -13.21 18.26
CA TYR A 101 2.87 -14.15 19.35
C TYR A 101 2.31 -13.55 20.62
N LYS A 102 1.83 -14.44 21.48
CA LYS A 102 1.36 -14.12 22.81
C LYS A 102 2.26 -14.79 23.83
N LEU A 103 2.95 -14.00 24.64
CA LEU A 103 3.72 -14.48 25.79
C LEU A 103 2.83 -14.46 27.01
N GLY A 104 2.60 -15.62 27.64
CA GLY A 104 1.82 -15.79 28.84
C GLY A 104 2.68 -16.22 30.02
N ILE A 105 2.44 -15.65 31.21
CA ILE A 105 3.04 -16.08 32.48
C ILE A 105 1.86 -16.22 33.46
N ASN A 106 1.68 -17.42 33.96
CA ASN A 106 0.57 -17.77 34.85
C ASN A 106 0.97 -18.80 35.89
N ILE A 107 0.13 -19.02 36.90
CA ILE A 107 0.31 -20.09 37.87
C ILE A 107 -0.20 -21.39 37.21
N ALA A 108 0.68 -22.35 37.06
CA ALA A 108 0.35 -23.68 36.56
C ALA A 108 -0.23 -24.57 37.67
N SER A 109 0.37 -24.50 38.86
CA SER A 109 -0.17 -25.14 40.07
C SER A 109 0.27 -24.40 41.33
N GLU A 110 -0.49 -24.52 42.40
CA GLU A 110 -0.16 -23.90 43.68
C GLU A 110 -0.70 -24.75 44.85
N THR A 111 0.14 -24.90 45.87
CA THR A 111 -0.24 -25.52 47.15
C THR A 111 -0.19 -24.46 48.23
N GLY A 112 -1.32 -24.23 48.91
CA GLY A 112 -1.38 -23.35 50.07
C GLY A 112 -0.88 -24.04 51.35
N SER A 113 -0.73 -23.26 52.42
CA SER A 113 -0.35 -23.74 53.74
C SER A 113 -1.04 -22.92 54.85
N THR A 114 -0.87 -23.34 56.12
CA THR A 114 -1.25 -22.53 57.28
C THR A 114 0.01 -21.78 57.77
N ASN A 115 -0.12 -20.47 57.97
CA ASN A 115 1.01 -19.66 58.46
C ASN A 115 1.17 -19.76 59.98
N VAL A 116 2.28 -19.21 60.51
CA VAL A 116 2.56 -19.22 61.95
C VAL A 116 1.56 -18.45 62.80
N LEU A 117 0.69 -17.65 62.16
CA LEU A 117 -0.42 -16.93 62.83
C LEU A 117 -1.71 -17.74 62.83
N GLY A 118 -1.73 -18.96 62.27
CA GLY A 118 -2.86 -19.85 62.22
C GLY A 118 -3.80 -19.62 61.03
N ASN A 119 -3.45 -18.77 60.07
CA ASN A 119 -4.27 -18.47 58.90
C ASN A 119 -3.83 -19.28 57.66
N GLU A 120 -4.80 -19.69 56.86
CA GLU A 120 -4.50 -20.25 55.54
C GLU A 120 -3.93 -19.18 54.62
N PHE A 121 -2.92 -19.53 53.83
CA PHE A 121 -2.29 -18.61 52.87
C PHE A 121 -1.74 -19.32 51.63
N LYS A 122 -1.49 -18.53 50.60
CA LYS A 122 -0.83 -18.94 49.37
C LYS A 122 0.34 -18.00 49.08
N LEU A 123 1.41 -18.51 48.43
CA LEU A 123 2.53 -17.70 48.04
C LEU A 123 2.17 -16.62 47.02
N SER A 124 1.17 -16.92 46.17
CA SER A 124 0.66 -15.98 45.14
C SER A 124 0.03 -14.71 45.74
N ASP A 125 -0.33 -14.70 47.03
CA ASP A 125 -0.84 -13.51 47.73
C ASP A 125 0.24 -12.49 48.04
N TYR A 126 1.53 -12.92 48.06
CA TYR A 126 2.68 -12.10 48.50
C TYR A 126 3.74 -11.92 47.41
N ILE A 127 3.93 -12.90 46.52
CA ILE A 127 4.93 -12.81 45.46
C ILE A 127 4.49 -11.80 44.40
N ARG A 128 5.40 -10.90 44.08
CA ARG A 128 5.22 -9.94 42.97
C ARG A 128 6.11 -10.31 41.80
N PHE A 129 5.73 -9.83 40.64
CA PHE A 129 6.53 -9.97 39.44
C PHE A 129 6.43 -8.73 38.54
N ALA A 130 7.40 -8.59 37.64
CA ALA A 130 7.36 -7.65 36.53
C ALA A 130 8.10 -8.23 35.31
N VAL A 131 7.70 -7.81 34.12
CA VAL A 131 8.37 -8.12 32.87
C VAL A 131 8.99 -6.85 32.33
N LEU A 132 10.31 -6.82 32.31
CA LEU A 132 11.11 -5.68 31.85
C LEU A 132 11.56 -5.89 30.42
N ASP A 133 11.58 -4.83 29.62
CA ASP A 133 12.04 -4.90 28.24
C ASP A 133 13.56 -5.11 28.16
N GLY A 134 13.96 -6.01 27.26
CA GLY A 134 15.37 -6.35 27.01
C GLY A 134 16.00 -7.25 28.07
N ASP A 135 17.30 -7.50 27.88
CA ASP A 135 18.16 -8.20 28.82
C ASP A 135 18.68 -7.21 29.87
N ARG A 136 18.24 -7.36 31.10
CA ARG A 136 18.60 -6.50 32.22
C ARG A 136 19.71 -7.08 33.12
N THR A 137 20.38 -8.14 32.67
CA THR A 137 21.40 -8.81 33.53
C THR A 137 22.80 -8.25 33.37
N GLY A 138 23.14 -7.57 32.26
CA GLY A 138 24.46 -6.97 32.05
C GLY A 138 25.63 -7.92 32.28
N ASN A 139 26.76 -7.39 32.75
CA ASN A 139 27.96 -8.19 33.14
C ASN A 139 27.86 -8.75 34.57
N SER A 140 27.02 -8.16 35.42
CA SER A 140 26.69 -8.65 36.76
C SER A 140 25.24 -8.26 37.08
N VAL A 141 24.51 -9.19 37.68
CA VAL A 141 23.11 -8.97 38.01
C VAL A 141 22.99 -8.27 39.35
N ASP A 142 22.41 -7.07 39.36
CA ASP A 142 21.97 -6.37 40.55
C ASP A 142 20.45 -6.64 40.73
N ARG A 143 20.12 -7.51 41.69
CA ARG A 143 18.74 -7.91 41.98
C ARG A 143 17.90 -6.76 42.53
N ASP A 144 18.49 -5.89 43.36
CA ASP A 144 17.80 -4.72 43.90
C ASP A 144 17.47 -3.71 42.78
N ALA A 145 18.41 -3.52 41.84
CA ALA A 145 18.19 -2.67 40.68
C ALA A 145 17.07 -3.25 39.75
N LEU A 146 16.98 -4.58 39.62
CA LEU A 146 15.89 -5.20 38.88
C LEU A 146 14.52 -4.94 39.54
N VAL A 147 14.43 -5.06 40.86
CA VAL A 147 13.19 -4.77 41.61
C VAL A 147 12.88 -3.26 41.54
N ALA A 148 13.84 -2.39 41.62
CA ALA A 148 13.66 -0.94 41.49
C ALA A 148 13.18 -0.54 40.08
N ALA A 149 13.60 -1.24 39.02
CA ALA A 149 13.15 -1.04 37.67
C ALA A 149 11.70 -1.55 37.39
N ALA A 150 11.15 -2.36 38.31
CA ALA A 150 9.87 -3.03 38.18
C ALA A 150 8.70 -2.11 38.60
N THR A 151 8.55 -0.94 37.96
CA THR A 151 7.53 0.08 38.32
C THR A 151 6.10 -0.43 38.16
N ASP A 152 5.83 -1.31 37.15
CA ASP A 152 4.51 -1.89 36.86
C ASP A 152 4.34 -3.30 37.46
N SER A 153 4.88 -3.52 38.64
CA SER A 153 4.81 -4.83 39.29
C SER A 153 3.41 -5.21 39.72
N LYS A 154 3.07 -6.50 39.56
CA LYS A 154 1.78 -7.10 39.93
C LYS A 154 1.99 -8.26 40.90
N LEU A 155 0.91 -8.69 41.56
CA LEU A 155 0.92 -9.97 42.26
C LEU A 155 0.95 -11.11 41.24
N ILE A 156 1.68 -12.18 41.53
CA ILE A 156 1.86 -13.30 40.57
C ILE A 156 0.53 -13.98 40.21
N LYS A 157 -0.46 -13.93 41.09
CA LYS A 157 -1.82 -14.45 40.84
C LYS A 157 -2.56 -13.70 39.73
N GLU A 158 -2.17 -12.47 39.41
CA GLU A 158 -2.80 -11.68 38.36
C GLU A 158 -2.37 -12.13 36.95
N GLY A 159 -1.26 -12.86 36.85
CA GLY A 159 -0.71 -13.32 35.59
C GLY A 159 -0.22 -12.20 34.68
N TYR A 160 0.32 -12.60 33.54
CA TYR A 160 0.80 -11.69 32.50
C TYR A 160 0.47 -12.24 31.12
N THR A 161 0.05 -11.37 30.24
CA THR A 161 -0.11 -11.68 28.82
C THR A 161 0.30 -10.47 28.00
N ALA A 162 1.20 -10.67 27.04
CA ALA A 162 1.60 -9.63 26.09
C ALA A 162 1.65 -10.20 24.66
N GLU A 163 1.19 -9.40 23.75
CA GLU A 163 1.24 -9.69 22.31
C GLU A 163 2.35 -8.87 21.67
N ASN A 164 3.09 -9.47 20.75
CA ASN A 164 4.14 -8.84 19.96
C ASN A 164 4.25 -9.50 18.58
N HIS A 165 4.97 -8.82 17.69
CA HIS A 165 5.22 -9.26 16.33
C HIS A 165 6.71 -9.53 16.12
N LEU A 166 7.04 -10.56 15.34
CA LEU A 166 8.41 -10.87 14.91
C LEU A 166 8.44 -11.01 13.40
N THR A 167 9.41 -10.40 12.78
CA THR A 167 9.69 -10.58 11.36
C THR A 167 10.31 -11.97 11.10
N ALA A 168 10.40 -12.37 9.83
CA ALA A 168 11.00 -13.64 9.44
C ALA A 168 12.45 -13.79 9.96
N THR A 169 12.88 -15.02 10.16
CA THR A 169 14.24 -15.33 10.62
C THR A 169 15.30 -14.66 9.75
N GLY A 170 16.36 -14.16 10.38
CA GLY A 170 17.49 -13.50 9.69
C GLY A 170 17.23 -12.04 9.29
N THR A 171 16.09 -11.46 9.66
CA THR A 171 15.79 -10.05 9.47
C THR A 171 15.79 -9.29 10.81
N ASP A 172 15.81 -7.96 10.75
CA ASP A 172 15.69 -7.12 11.94
C ASP A 172 14.36 -7.40 12.66
N ASN A 173 14.35 -7.38 14.00
CA ASN A 173 13.18 -7.67 14.83
C ASN A 173 12.66 -9.13 14.74
N SER A 174 13.47 -10.08 14.31
CA SER A 174 13.12 -11.51 14.33
C SER A 174 13.18 -12.15 15.72
N GLN A 175 13.52 -11.39 16.76
CA GLN A 175 13.55 -11.84 18.16
C GLN A 175 13.19 -10.70 19.13
N LYS A 176 12.59 -11.09 20.26
CA LYS A 176 12.28 -10.20 21.37
C LYS A 176 12.84 -10.77 22.66
N VAL A 177 13.54 -9.93 23.41
CA VAL A 177 14.11 -10.30 24.71
C VAL A 177 13.38 -9.53 25.81
N VAL A 178 13.04 -10.22 26.90
CA VAL A 178 12.45 -9.63 28.09
C VAL A 178 13.08 -10.25 29.33
N THR A 179 13.12 -9.51 30.42
CA THR A 179 13.57 -10.00 31.73
C THR A 179 12.37 -10.11 32.67
N LEU A 180 12.01 -11.33 33.06
CA LEU A 180 11.03 -11.61 34.10
C LEU A 180 11.73 -11.57 35.46
N VAL A 181 11.28 -10.70 36.34
CA VAL A 181 11.72 -10.59 37.72
C VAL A 181 10.58 -11.02 38.62
N VAL A 182 10.88 -11.88 39.60
CA VAL A 182 9.90 -12.40 40.59
C VAL A 182 10.51 -12.22 41.97
N TRP A 183 9.78 -11.66 42.90
CA TRP A 183 10.31 -11.41 44.25
C TRP A 183 9.23 -11.42 45.34
N MET A 184 9.65 -11.68 46.57
CA MET A 184 8.84 -11.44 47.76
C MET A 184 9.25 -10.12 48.39
N PRO A 185 8.33 -9.14 48.51
CA PRO A 185 8.66 -7.84 49.11
C PRO A 185 9.21 -7.98 50.54
N THR A 186 10.16 -7.13 50.92
CA THR A 186 10.73 -7.08 52.29
C THR A 186 9.71 -6.67 53.36
N THR A 187 8.55 -6.13 52.93
CA THR A 187 7.45 -5.73 53.82
C THR A 187 6.54 -6.89 54.22
N VAL A 188 6.71 -8.07 53.59
CA VAL A 188 5.97 -9.28 53.98
C VAL A 188 6.56 -9.83 55.27
N GLY A 189 5.70 -10.15 56.21
CA GLY A 189 6.11 -10.63 57.55
C GLY A 189 5.77 -12.12 57.77
N ASN A 190 5.40 -12.42 59.02
CA ASN A 190 5.07 -13.79 59.44
C ASN A 190 3.82 -14.38 58.79
N GLU A 191 3.05 -13.59 58.12
CA GLU A 191 1.88 -14.02 57.33
C GLU A 191 2.21 -14.95 56.14
N ALA A 192 3.47 -14.88 55.66
CA ALA A 192 3.97 -15.77 54.59
C ALA A 192 4.83 -16.93 55.12
N ASN A 193 5.05 -17.04 56.42
CA ASN A 193 5.82 -18.12 57.04
C ASN A 193 4.89 -19.29 57.41
N HIS A 194 5.14 -20.48 56.89
CA HIS A 194 4.33 -21.64 57.20
C HIS A 194 4.60 -22.20 58.61
N LEU A 195 3.57 -22.71 59.22
CA LEU A 195 3.62 -23.31 60.55
C LEU A 195 4.39 -24.65 60.50
N THR A 196 5.32 -24.83 61.43
CA THR A 196 6.05 -26.09 61.59
C THR A 196 5.09 -27.30 61.67
N GLY A 197 5.37 -28.35 60.93
CA GLY A 197 4.51 -29.56 60.84
C GLY A 197 3.38 -29.48 59.81
N LYS A 198 3.21 -28.37 59.12
CA LYS A 198 2.32 -28.22 57.95
C LYS A 198 3.15 -28.40 56.66
N ASN A 199 2.46 -28.73 55.58
CA ASN A 199 3.10 -28.78 54.23
C ASN A 199 3.66 -27.41 53.88
N ALA A 200 4.85 -27.39 53.30
CA ALA A 200 5.41 -26.13 52.75
C ALA A 200 4.57 -25.66 51.56
N PRO A 201 4.28 -24.33 51.52
CA PRO A 201 3.58 -23.80 50.36
C PRO A 201 4.49 -23.85 49.14
N SER A 202 3.88 -24.08 47.96
CA SER A 202 4.62 -24.11 46.69
C SER A 202 3.79 -23.48 45.58
N ILE A 203 4.50 -22.97 44.58
CA ILE A 203 3.94 -22.37 43.38
C ILE A 203 4.76 -22.80 42.16
N ASP A 204 4.08 -23.31 41.13
CA ASP A 204 4.67 -23.59 39.83
C ASP A 204 4.22 -22.52 38.84
N LEU A 205 5.18 -21.84 38.22
CA LEU A 205 4.91 -20.84 37.20
C LEU A 205 4.99 -21.47 35.81
N GLY A 206 3.92 -21.29 35.02
CA GLY A 206 3.88 -21.61 33.62
C GLY A 206 4.28 -20.42 32.75
N ILE A 207 5.22 -20.64 31.85
CA ILE A 207 5.57 -19.67 30.80
C ILE A 207 5.16 -20.31 29.47
N SER A 208 4.34 -19.61 28.69
CA SER A 208 3.83 -20.10 27.41
C SER A 208 4.05 -19.07 26.31
N VAL A 209 4.37 -19.53 25.12
CA VAL A 209 4.39 -18.74 23.91
C VAL A 209 3.49 -19.43 22.89
N VAL A 210 2.50 -18.69 22.41
CA VAL A 210 1.63 -19.12 21.32
C VAL A 210 1.84 -18.17 20.16
N ALA A 211 2.12 -18.69 18.97
CA ALA A 211 2.37 -17.87 17.80
C ALA A 211 1.43 -18.26 16.66
N THR A 212 1.08 -17.29 15.86
CA THR A 212 0.32 -17.44 14.62
C THR A 212 0.97 -16.59 13.54
N GLN A 213 0.68 -16.88 12.28
CA GLN A 213 1.17 -16.08 11.18
C GLN A 213 0.72 -14.63 11.37
N ASP A 214 1.65 -13.68 11.17
CA ASP A 214 1.34 -12.25 11.19
C ASP A 214 0.58 -11.87 9.92
N THR A 215 -0.68 -12.23 9.90
CA THR A 215 -1.68 -11.69 8.99
C THR A 215 -2.40 -10.60 9.76
N TYR A 216 -3.01 -9.64 9.07
CA TYR A 216 -3.79 -8.58 9.71
C TYR A 216 -5.07 -9.10 10.41
N GLU A 217 -5.05 -10.31 10.92
CA GLU A 217 -6.14 -10.85 11.73
C GLU A 217 -6.03 -10.31 13.15
N ASN A 218 -7.06 -9.63 13.61
CA ASN A 218 -7.08 -9.04 14.95
C ASN A 218 -7.31 -10.07 16.07
N ASP A 219 -7.80 -11.28 15.74
CA ASP A 219 -8.28 -12.27 16.71
C ASP A 219 -7.79 -13.71 16.44
N SER A 220 -6.78 -13.92 15.60
CA SER A 220 -6.31 -15.25 15.17
C SER A 220 -5.73 -16.17 16.27
N PHE A 221 -5.89 -15.81 17.54
CA PHE A 221 -5.59 -16.70 18.68
C PHE A 221 -6.74 -17.60 19.11
N ASP A 222 -7.92 -17.49 18.52
CA ASP A 222 -9.13 -18.20 18.93
C ASP A 222 -9.53 -19.36 18.00
N ASP A 223 -8.69 -19.73 17.01
CA ASP A 223 -8.95 -20.76 16.01
C ASP A 223 -10.16 -20.51 15.09
N GLN A 224 -10.68 -19.27 15.04
CA GLN A 224 -11.79 -18.89 14.17
C GLN A 224 -11.29 -18.16 12.92
N TYR A 225 -11.99 -18.37 11.81
CA TYR A 225 -11.72 -17.65 10.57
C TYR A 225 -12.18 -16.20 10.68
N ASP A 226 -11.25 -15.25 10.62
CA ASP A 226 -11.58 -13.83 10.52
C ASP A 226 -11.99 -13.47 9.09
N LYS A 227 -13.30 -13.28 8.88
CA LYS A 227 -13.87 -12.84 7.60
C LYS A 227 -13.51 -11.41 7.24
N ASP A 228 -13.10 -10.61 8.23
CA ASP A 228 -12.77 -9.19 8.08
C ASP A 228 -11.23 -8.96 8.02
N ALA A 229 -10.44 -10.04 7.95
CA ALA A 229 -8.99 -9.99 7.86
C ALA A 229 -8.52 -9.10 6.70
N GLN A 230 -7.75 -8.06 7.02
CA GLN A 230 -7.11 -7.20 6.03
C GLN A 230 -5.72 -7.75 5.71
N TYR A 231 -5.55 -8.22 4.48
CA TYR A 231 -4.24 -8.67 4.01
C TYR A 231 -3.44 -7.50 3.46
N PRO A 232 -2.12 -7.40 3.76
CA PRO A 232 -1.29 -6.39 3.12
C PRO A 232 -1.32 -6.58 1.59
N PRO A 233 -1.22 -5.48 0.82
CA PRO A 233 -1.15 -5.57 -0.63
C PRO A 233 -0.02 -6.50 -1.07
N LYS A 234 -0.32 -7.48 -1.92
CA LYS A 234 0.66 -8.42 -2.46
C LYS A 234 1.09 -8.05 -3.88
N THR A 235 2.25 -8.54 -4.27
CA THR A 235 2.70 -8.47 -5.66
C THR A 235 2.47 -9.80 -6.35
N ILE A 236 1.73 -9.78 -7.47
CA ILE A 236 1.42 -10.91 -8.32
C ILE A 236 2.26 -10.78 -9.58
N SER A 237 3.24 -11.67 -9.78
CA SER A 237 4.06 -11.69 -10.99
C SER A 237 3.36 -12.47 -12.11
N VAL A 238 3.39 -11.93 -13.33
CA VAL A 238 2.71 -12.49 -14.50
C VAL A 238 3.61 -12.48 -15.72
N THR A 239 3.47 -13.50 -16.57
CA THR A 239 4.28 -13.69 -17.79
C THR A 239 3.44 -13.79 -19.07
N THR A 240 2.14 -14.07 -18.95
CA THR A 240 1.23 -14.25 -20.08
C THR A 240 -0.02 -13.37 -19.98
N ALA A 241 -0.78 -13.23 -21.07
CA ALA A 241 -2.03 -12.47 -21.10
C ALA A 241 -3.14 -13.15 -20.27
N GLU A 242 -3.13 -14.46 -20.22
CA GLU A 242 -4.04 -15.26 -19.41
C GLU A 242 -3.78 -15.05 -17.93
N GLU A 243 -2.50 -15.14 -17.50
CA GLU A 243 -2.08 -14.87 -16.13
C GLU A 243 -2.39 -13.42 -15.72
N PHE A 244 -2.12 -12.46 -16.61
CA PHE A 244 -2.42 -11.05 -16.36
C PHE A 244 -3.91 -10.82 -16.17
N THR A 245 -4.76 -11.44 -17.04
CA THR A 245 -6.21 -11.34 -16.93
C THR A 245 -6.74 -11.99 -15.65
N ALA A 246 -6.19 -13.15 -15.27
CA ALA A 246 -6.52 -13.83 -14.02
C ALA A 246 -6.10 -12.97 -12.81
N ALA A 247 -4.89 -12.40 -12.83
CA ALA A 247 -4.40 -11.53 -11.78
C ALA A 247 -5.29 -10.29 -11.59
N LEU A 248 -5.73 -9.62 -12.67
CA LEU A 248 -6.66 -8.48 -12.58
C LEU A 248 -8.00 -8.87 -11.94
N LYS A 249 -8.49 -10.10 -12.21
CA LYS A 249 -9.73 -10.62 -11.64
C LYS A 249 -9.58 -10.96 -10.17
N ASP A 250 -8.52 -11.70 -9.81
CA ASP A 250 -8.36 -12.36 -8.51
C ASP A 250 -7.61 -11.48 -7.48
N ALA A 251 -6.88 -10.44 -7.93
CA ALA A 251 -6.23 -9.48 -7.05
C ALA A 251 -7.24 -8.78 -6.13
N LYS A 252 -6.81 -8.47 -4.92
CA LYS A 252 -7.55 -7.62 -3.97
C LYS A 252 -7.23 -6.14 -4.21
N ALA A 253 -8.06 -5.26 -3.66
CA ALA A 253 -7.78 -3.82 -3.72
C ALA A 253 -6.42 -3.51 -3.08
N GLY A 254 -5.65 -2.65 -3.75
CA GLY A 254 -4.29 -2.29 -3.34
C GLY A 254 -3.18 -3.22 -3.86
N ASP A 255 -3.49 -4.43 -4.36
CA ASP A 255 -2.48 -5.35 -4.88
C ASP A 255 -1.73 -4.78 -6.10
N THR A 256 -0.49 -5.28 -6.29
CA THR A 256 0.34 -4.95 -7.46
C THR A 256 0.39 -6.13 -8.41
N VAL A 257 0.04 -5.92 -9.69
CA VAL A 257 0.29 -6.87 -10.77
C VAL A 257 1.57 -6.45 -11.49
N LYS A 258 2.61 -7.27 -11.37
CA LYS A 258 3.94 -6.99 -11.87
C LYS A 258 4.28 -7.86 -13.07
N LEU A 259 4.72 -7.26 -14.17
CA LEU A 259 5.18 -8.00 -15.33
C LEU A 259 6.53 -8.68 -15.04
N ALA A 260 6.63 -9.95 -15.39
CA ALA A 260 7.87 -10.73 -15.41
C ALA A 260 8.28 -11.12 -16.84
N ALA A 261 7.46 -10.79 -17.83
CA ALA A 261 7.72 -10.86 -19.26
C ALA A 261 6.81 -9.88 -20.01
N SER A 262 7.10 -9.61 -21.29
CA SER A 262 6.19 -8.81 -22.14
C SER A 262 4.90 -9.58 -22.41
N VAL A 263 3.77 -8.91 -22.26
CA VAL A 263 2.42 -9.49 -22.35
C VAL A 263 1.67 -8.85 -23.50
N THR A 264 1.09 -9.67 -24.39
CA THR A 264 0.21 -9.19 -25.47
C THR A 264 -1.11 -9.93 -25.44
N GLY A 265 -2.21 -9.19 -25.26
CA GLY A 265 -3.58 -9.71 -25.27
C GLY A 265 -4.30 -9.42 -26.59
N SER A 266 -5.33 -10.22 -26.90
CA SER A 266 -6.27 -9.98 -28.02
C SER A 266 -7.50 -9.19 -27.60
N SER A 267 -7.75 -9.06 -26.31
CA SER A 267 -8.85 -8.32 -25.70
C SER A 267 -8.32 -7.19 -24.83
N ALA A 268 -9.19 -6.24 -24.51
CA ALA A 268 -8.86 -5.19 -23.55
C ALA A 268 -8.75 -5.80 -22.15
N PHE A 269 -7.74 -5.41 -21.40
CA PHE A 269 -7.60 -5.74 -19.99
C PHE A 269 -8.47 -4.79 -19.15
N THR A 270 -9.33 -5.34 -18.30
CA THR A 270 -10.27 -4.54 -17.50
C THR A 270 -9.83 -4.47 -16.04
N VAL A 271 -9.71 -3.25 -15.54
CA VAL A 271 -9.46 -2.95 -14.12
C VAL A 271 -10.77 -2.49 -13.50
N ASN A 272 -11.24 -3.12 -12.42
CA ASN A 272 -12.52 -2.85 -11.78
C ASN A 272 -12.43 -2.54 -10.27
N LYS A 273 -11.22 -2.36 -9.79
CA LYS A 273 -10.91 -2.07 -8.38
C LYS A 273 -9.64 -1.23 -8.29
N GLU A 274 -9.19 -0.92 -7.09
CA GLU A 274 -7.91 -0.28 -6.85
C GLU A 274 -6.77 -1.29 -7.08
N LEU A 275 -5.84 -1.00 -8.00
CA LEU A 275 -4.69 -1.84 -8.31
C LEU A 275 -3.47 -0.99 -8.69
N THR A 276 -2.30 -1.58 -8.54
CA THR A 276 -1.06 -1.09 -9.17
C THR A 276 -0.64 -2.04 -10.28
N ILE A 277 -0.29 -1.52 -11.46
CA ILE A 277 0.40 -2.27 -12.51
C ILE A 277 1.85 -1.80 -12.55
N ASP A 278 2.78 -2.75 -12.37
CA ASP A 278 4.22 -2.52 -12.47
C ASP A 278 4.74 -3.13 -13.77
N LEU A 279 5.15 -2.29 -14.70
CA LEU A 279 5.66 -2.70 -16.01
C LEU A 279 7.02 -3.40 -15.91
N ASN A 280 7.83 -3.08 -14.89
CA ASN A 280 9.10 -3.75 -14.58
C ASN A 280 10.03 -3.97 -15.80
N GLY A 281 10.12 -2.97 -16.69
CA GLY A 281 10.93 -3.02 -17.91
C GLY A 281 10.29 -3.76 -19.09
N TYR A 282 9.11 -4.34 -18.93
CA TYR A 282 8.43 -5.11 -19.97
C TYR A 282 7.31 -4.32 -20.65
N THR A 283 6.83 -4.87 -21.76
CA THR A 283 5.75 -4.27 -22.54
C THR A 283 4.43 -4.96 -22.24
N LEU A 284 3.41 -4.17 -21.85
CA LEU A 284 2.01 -4.59 -21.84
C LEU A 284 1.34 -4.07 -23.10
N ASN A 285 0.80 -4.95 -23.92
CA ASN A 285 0.19 -4.62 -25.20
C ASN A 285 -1.16 -5.29 -25.39
N SER A 286 -2.02 -4.72 -26.25
CA SER A 286 -3.22 -5.40 -26.74
C SER A 286 -3.46 -5.09 -28.20
N THR A 287 -3.97 -6.07 -28.94
CA THR A 287 -4.43 -5.89 -30.33
C THR A 287 -5.89 -5.42 -30.42
N ASN A 288 -6.53 -5.14 -29.29
CA ASN A 288 -7.86 -4.53 -29.21
C ASN A 288 -7.77 -2.99 -29.31
N LYS A 289 -8.89 -2.32 -29.60
CA LYS A 289 -8.97 -0.83 -29.60
C LYS A 289 -8.55 -0.20 -28.29
N ASN A 290 -8.81 -0.88 -27.19
CA ASN A 290 -8.37 -0.48 -25.87
C ASN A 290 -7.34 -1.50 -25.37
N THR A 291 -6.23 -1.05 -24.85
CA THR A 291 -5.32 -1.92 -24.09
C THR A 291 -5.82 -2.08 -22.66
N LEU A 292 -6.21 -0.97 -22.03
CA LEU A 292 -6.80 -0.97 -20.69
C LEU A 292 -8.19 -0.31 -20.70
N LYS A 293 -9.09 -0.87 -19.92
CA LYS A 293 -10.37 -0.27 -19.55
C LYS A 293 -10.49 -0.18 -18.04
N LEU A 294 -10.72 1.00 -17.53
CA LEU A 294 -11.03 1.20 -16.12
C LEU A 294 -12.55 1.25 -15.97
N ALA A 295 -13.10 0.32 -15.21
CA ALA A 295 -14.51 0.33 -14.86
C ALA A 295 -14.88 1.55 -14.01
N SER A 296 -16.16 1.83 -13.87
CA SER A 296 -16.61 2.93 -13.01
C SER A 296 -16.10 2.76 -11.57
N GLY A 297 -15.49 3.81 -11.02
CA GLY A 297 -14.93 3.83 -9.67
C GLY A 297 -13.61 3.07 -9.50
N ALA A 298 -13.06 2.46 -10.54
CA ALA A 298 -11.77 1.79 -10.46
C ALA A 298 -10.62 2.80 -10.30
N GLU A 299 -9.60 2.42 -9.53
CA GLU A 299 -8.38 3.20 -9.34
C GLU A 299 -7.18 2.39 -9.85
N LEU A 300 -6.41 2.95 -10.77
CA LEU A 300 -5.21 2.32 -11.31
C LEU A 300 -4.00 3.22 -11.15
N THR A 301 -3.00 2.72 -10.44
CA THR A 301 -1.64 3.29 -10.45
C THR A 301 -0.77 2.49 -11.41
N MET A 302 -0.07 3.15 -12.31
CA MET A 302 0.90 2.54 -13.21
C MET A 302 2.29 3.06 -12.90
N LYS A 303 3.23 2.13 -12.79
CA LYS A 303 4.65 2.42 -12.58
C LYS A 303 5.53 1.45 -13.36
N ASP A 304 6.79 1.80 -13.46
CA ASP A 304 7.86 0.93 -13.92
C ASP A 304 8.96 0.91 -12.87
N SER A 305 9.17 -0.25 -12.25
CA SER A 305 10.20 -0.44 -11.21
C SER A 305 11.55 -0.84 -11.76
N SER A 306 11.71 -0.98 -13.08
CA SER A 306 13.01 -1.26 -13.69
C SER A 306 13.96 -0.07 -13.56
N ALA A 307 15.26 -0.34 -13.50
CA ALA A 307 16.27 0.69 -13.27
C ALA A 307 16.36 1.71 -14.43
N ASP A 308 16.12 1.27 -15.66
CA ASP A 308 16.14 2.08 -16.88
C ASP A 308 14.77 2.65 -17.27
N GLN A 309 13.71 2.30 -16.53
CA GLN A 309 12.33 2.70 -16.80
C GLN A 309 11.87 2.43 -18.24
N SER A 310 12.34 1.32 -18.82
CA SER A 310 12.06 0.93 -20.22
C SER A 310 10.68 0.29 -20.40
N GLY A 311 9.96 0.05 -19.32
CA GLY A 311 8.62 -0.54 -19.32
C GLY A 311 7.62 0.30 -20.10
N LYS A 312 6.79 -0.39 -20.90
CA LYS A 312 5.88 0.24 -21.84
C LYS A 312 4.48 -0.34 -21.79
N LEU A 313 3.47 0.53 -21.82
CA LEU A 313 2.11 0.19 -22.26
C LEU A 313 1.95 0.62 -23.71
N SER A 314 1.51 -0.27 -24.59
CA SER A 314 1.32 0.01 -26.00
C SER A 314 -0.02 -0.51 -26.54
N ASN A 315 -0.33 -0.16 -27.80
CA ASN A 315 -1.53 -0.63 -28.48
C ASN A 315 -1.20 -1.09 -29.89
N GLY A 316 -1.44 -2.37 -30.18
CA GLY A 316 -1.17 -3.02 -31.47
C GLY A 316 -2.41 -3.20 -32.36
N TYR A 317 -3.49 -2.43 -32.19
CA TYR A 317 -4.70 -2.53 -33.02
C TYR A 317 -4.43 -2.16 -34.47
N VAL A 318 -4.84 -3.03 -35.41
CA VAL A 318 -4.60 -2.87 -36.86
C VAL A 318 -5.87 -2.56 -37.66
N GLY A 319 -7.03 -2.39 -37.02
CA GLY A 319 -8.32 -2.08 -37.66
C GLY A 319 -8.40 -0.64 -38.18
N LYS A 320 -9.59 -0.20 -38.60
CA LYS A 320 -9.86 1.13 -39.16
C LYS A 320 -10.59 2.07 -38.19
N ALA A 321 -10.93 1.61 -37.00
CA ALA A 321 -11.66 2.41 -36.04
C ALA A 321 -10.74 3.21 -35.14
N ASP A 322 -11.22 4.31 -34.57
CA ASP A 322 -10.52 5.11 -33.60
C ASP A 322 -10.12 4.27 -32.37
N VAL A 323 -8.98 4.60 -31.80
CA VAL A 323 -8.36 3.91 -30.68
C VAL A 323 -8.34 4.82 -29.46
N THR A 324 -8.79 4.30 -28.34
CA THR A 324 -8.51 4.90 -27.02
C THR A 324 -7.77 3.86 -26.20
N MET A 325 -6.45 4.01 -26.05
CA MET A 325 -5.61 2.96 -25.45
C MET A 325 -5.98 2.70 -23.99
N ILE A 326 -6.11 3.75 -23.19
CA ILE A 326 -6.63 3.69 -21.81
C ILE A 326 -7.98 4.41 -21.80
N ASP A 327 -9.05 3.66 -21.61
CA ASP A 327 -10.42 4.17 -21.59
C ASP A 327 -10.96 4.18 -20.16
N LEU A 328 -11.30 5.37 -19.67
CA LEU A 328 -11.71 5.62 -18.29
C LEU A 328 -13.25 5.61 -18.17
N GLY A 329 -13.75 4.79 -17.25
CA GLY A 329 -15.14 4.80 -16.82
C GLY A 329 -15.47 5.99 -15.91
N ALA A 330 -16.74 6.11 -15.55
CA ALA A 330 -17.20 7.14 -14.63
C ALA A 330 -16.51 7.01 -13.26
N GLN A 331 -16.04 8.12 -12.68
CA GLN A 331 -15.37 8.20 -11.38
C GLN A 331 -14.09 7.34 -11.29
N ALA A 332 -13.58 6.84 -12.42
CA ALA A 332 -12.31 6.13 -12.45
C ALA A 332 -11.15 7.09 -12.20
N LYS A 333 -10.09 6.58 -11.55
CA LYS A 333 -8.86 7.32 -11.31
C LYS A 333 -7.69 6.57 -11.93
N PHE A 334 -6.86 7.29 -12.67
CA PHE A 334 -5.63 6.77 -13.25
C PHE A 334 -4.45 7.62 -12.83
N THR A 335 -3.38 6.99 -12.33
CA THR A 335 -2.14 7.65 -11.93
C THR A 335 -0.96 7.01 -12.67
N LEU A 336 -0.15 7.84 -13.36
CA LEU A 336 1.14 7.43 -13.92
C LEU A 336 2.28 8.00 -13.07
N LEU A 337 3.10 7.10 -12.51
CA LEU A 337 4.28 7.46 -11.73
C LEU A 337 5.58 7.36 -12.55
N SER A 338 5.69 6.33 -13.41
CA SER A 338 6.88 6.08 -14.26
C SER A 338 6.52 5.12 -15.40
N GLY A 339 7.46 4.93 -16.36
CA GLY A 339 7.27 4.12 -17.55
C GLY A 339 6.68 4.91 -18.72
N THR A 340 6.45 4.23 -19.85
CA THR A 340 5.98 4.87 -21.08
C THR A 340 4.62 4.36 -21.52
N LEU A 341 3.69 5.26 -21.78
CA LEU A 341 2.42 5.01 -22.45
C LEU A 341 2.55 5.45 -23.90
N GLU A 342 2.64 4.49 -24.82
CA GLU A 342 2.83 4.77 -26.24
C GLU A 342 1.59 4.40 -27.05
N GLY A 343 0.98 5.40 -27.68
CA GLY A 343 -0.20 5.23 -28.51
C GLY A 343 0.01 4.32 -29.72
N ASN A 344 -1.06 4.05 -30.46
CA ASN A 344 -1.03 3.16 -31.61
C ASN A 344 -0.16 3.71 -32.75
N GLU A 345 0.64 2.84 -33.39
CA GLU A 345 1.57 3.20 -34.47
C GLU A 345 0.93 3.32 -35.86
N LYS A 346 -0.35 2.95 -36.02
CA LYS A 346 -0.98 2.90 -37.33
C LYS A 346 -1.29 4.29 -37.88
N ASP A 347 -0.81 4.59 -39.08
CA ASP A 347 -1.08 5.85 -39.78
C ASP A 347 -2.59 6.12 -39.97
N ASN A 348 -2.97 7.40 -39.84
CA ASN A 348 -4.32 7.92 -40.11
C ASN A 348 -5.46 7.48 -39.19
N LEU A 349 -5.18 6.94 -38.02
CA LEU A 349 -6.19 6.72 -37.00
C LEU A 349 -6.25 7.90 -36.02
N TYR A 350 -7.45 8.24 -35.57
CA TYR A 350 -7.59 8.99 -34.34
C TYR A 350 -7.19 8.09 -33.17
N SER A 351 -5.98 8.30 -32.67
CA SER A 351 -5.48 7.58 -31.52
C SER A 351 -5.42 8.52 -30.31
N ILE A 352 -6.01 8.07 -29.23
CA ILE A 352 -5.99 8.73 -27.93
C ILE A 352 -5.26 7.78 -26.99
N VAL A 353 -4.21 8.24 -26.31
CA VAL A 353 -3.50 7.40 -25.34
C VAL A 353 -4.34 7.27 -24.07
N ILE A 354 -4.82 8.38 -23.51
CA ILE A 354 -5.70 8.39 -22.34
C ILE A 354 -6.96 9.19 -22.66
N GLY A 355 -8.14 8.60 -22.46
CA GLY A 355 -9.42 9.26 -22.71
C GLY A 355 -10.57 8.67 -21.88
N ASN A 356 -11.72 9.35 -21.93
CA ASN A 356 -12.96 8.92 -21.31
C ASN A 356 -14.08 8.84 -22.35
N SER A 357 -14.22 7.70 -23.02
CA SER A 357 -15.26 7.50 -24.03
C SER A 357 -16.67 7.70 -23.49
N ALA A 358 -16.89 7.44 -22.21
CA ALA A 358 -18.17 7.64 -21.53
C ALA A 358 -18.52 9.11 -21.28
N LYS A 359 -17.58 10.04 -21.46
CA LYS A 359 -17.75 11.49 -21.20
C LYS A 359 -18.33 11.78 -19.81
N LYS A 360 -17.79 11.16 -18.80
CA LYS A 360 -18.20 11.31 -17.39
C LYS A 360 -17.01 11.73 -16.53
N GLU A 361 -17.30 12.22 -15.35
CA GLU A 361 -16.28 12.58 -14.37
C GLU A 361 -15.29 11.43 -14.13
N CYS A 362 -14.01 11.75 -14.22
CA CYS A 362 -12.91 10.85 -13.90
C CYS A 362 -11.66 11.68 -13.61
N THR A 363 -10.62 11.07 -13.04
CA THR A 363 -9.39 11.77 -12.68
C THR A 363 -8.18 11.10 -13.30
N VAL A 364 -7.30 11.90 -13.89
CA VAL A 364 -5.99 11.46 -14.40
C VAL A 364 -4.91 12.26 -13.69
N THR A 365 -3.94 11.57 -13.13
CA THR A 365 -2.76 12.16 -12.50
C THR A 365 -1.50 11.70 -13.23
N ILE A 366 -0.70 12.62 -13.73
CA ILE A 366 0.62 12.35 -14.30
C ILE A 366 1.67 12.96 -13.37
N ALA A 367 2.29 12.13 -12.58
CA ALA A 367 3.34 12.51 -11.65
C ALA A 367 4.74 12.26 -12.21
N GLY A 368 4.85 11.39 -13.22
CA GLY A 368 6.10 11.04 -13.89
C GLY A 368 5.85 10.24 -15.16
N GLY A 369 6.91 9.64 -15.72
CA GLY A 369 6.82 8.84 -16.94
C GLY A 369 6.58 9.63 -18.21
N THR A 370 6.20 8.93 -19.28
CA THR A 370 5.98 9.52 -20.61
C THR A 370 4.64 9.05 -21.19
N VAL A 371 3.82 9.98 -21.63
CA VAL A 371 2.62 9.72 -22.43
C VAL A 371 2.89 10.23 -23.83
N THR A 372 2.99 9.35 -24.81
CA THR A 372 3.41 9.72 -26.16
C THR A 372 2.62 9.03 -27.25
N VAL A 373 2.62 9.61 -28.43
CA VAL A 373 2.18 8.98 -29.66
C VAL A 373 3.35 8.88 -30.63
N PRO A 374 3.41 7.85 -31.49
CA PRO A 374 4.47 7.72 -32.49
C PRO A 374 4.55 8.95 -33.41
N GLU A 375 5.76 9.32 -33.83
CA GLU A 375 6.03 10.56 -34.59
C GLU A 375 5.18 10.75 -35.87
N ARG A 376 4.69 9.67 -36.47
CA ARG A 376 3.87 9.70 -37.69
C ARG A 376 2.40 9.97 -37.46
N GLN A 377 1.96 10.01 -36.21
CA GLN A 377 0.54 10.09 -35.84
C GLN A 377 0.05 11.53 -35.70
N THR A 378 -0.16 12.21 -36.83
CA THR A 378 -0.52 13.65 -36.86
C THR A 378 -1.94 13.96 -36.33
N LYS A 379 -2.84 12.97 -36.27
CA LYS A 379 -4.21 13.13 -35.76
C LYS A 379 -4.38 12.69 -34.32
N SER A 380 -3.33 12.15 -33.70
CA SER A 380 -3.37 11.52 -32.40
C SER A 380 -3.20 12.51 -31.25
N ARG A 381 -3.80 12.18 -30.13
CA ARG A 381 -3.77 12.94 -28.90
C ARG A 381 -3.13 12.10 -27.79
N ALA A 382 -2.29 12.72 -27.00
CA ALA A 382 -1.78 12.02 -25.82
C ALA A 382 -2.91 11.88 -24.77
N ILE A 383 -3.55 12.98 -24.39
CA ILE A 383 -4.67 12.95 -23.43
C ILE A 383 -5.85 13.71 -24.02
N SER A 384 -7.01 13.08 -24.10
CA SER A 384 -8.27 13.71 -24.50
C SER A 384 -9.24 13.75 -23.33
N ALA A 385 -9.42 14.94 -22.78
CA ALA A 385 -10.27 15.18 -21.62
C ALA A 385 -11.62 15.76 -22.06
N SER A 386 -12.69 15.07 -21.77
CA SER A 386 -14.04 15.54 -22.05
C SER A 386 -14.93 15.46 -20.81
N ASN A 387 -15.94 16.29 -20.76
CA ASN A 387 -17.02 16.35 -19.77
C ASN A 387 -16.67 15.79 -18.37
N GLY A 388 -16.15 16.65 -17.49
CA GLY A 388 -15.90 16.30 -16.10
C GLY A 388 -14.59 15.57 -15.81
N MET A 389 -13.71 15.41 -16.82
CA MET A 389 -12.37 14.86 -16.53
C MET A 389 -11.51 15.92 -15.82
N THR A 390 -10.90 15.52 -14.71
CA THR A 390 -9.89 16.30 -13.99
C THR A 390 -8.50 15.76 -14.31
N LEU A 391 -7.59 16.63 -14.76
CA LEU A 391 -6.19 16.31 -15.05
C LEU A 391 -5.28 17.00 -14.03
N ASN A 392 -4.42 16.23 -13.36
CA ASN A 392 -3.40 16.74 -12.45
C ASN A 392 -2.02 16.33 -13.00
N ILE A 393 -1.25 17.29 -13.49
CA ILE A 393 0.06 17.05 -14.10
C ILE A 393 1.12 17.73 -13.25
N SER A 394 1.89 16.94 -12.51
CA SER A 394 2.96 17.42 -11.63
C SER A 394 4.37 17.04 -12.12
N GLY A 395 4.47 16.20 -13.17
CA GLY A 395 5.74 15.73 -13.71
C GLY A 395 5.57 15.00 -15.04
N GLY A 396 6.65 14.35 -15.49
CA GLY A 396 6.66 13.54 -16.71
C GLY A 396 6.65 14.33 -18.02
N GLN A 397 6.46 13.60 -19.13
CA GLN A 397 6.36 14.16 -20.48
C GLN A 397 5.05 13.75 -21.15
N ILE A 398 4.40 14.70 -21.80
CA ILE A 398 3.17 14.45 -22.56
C ILE A 398 3.41 14.96 -23.98
N ILE A 399 3.41 14.05 -24.95
CA ILE A 399 3.77 14.34 -26.34
C ILE A 399 2.63 13.84 -27.25
N GLY A 400 1.84 14.75 -27.79
CA GLY A 400 0.78 14.43 -28.74
C GLY A 400 1.23 14.54 -30.19
N GLY A 401 0.51 13.92 -31.10
CA GLY A 401 0.65 14.13 -32.53
C GLY A 401 0.00 15.47 -32.93
N LEU A 402 -1.31 15.57 -32.80
CA LEU A 402 -2.08 16.80 -33.00
C LEU A 402 -2.09 17.64 -31.72
N TYR A 403 -2.44 17.03 -30.59
CA TYR A 403 -2.51 17.67 -29.28
C TYR A 403 -1.84 16.84 -28.21
N GLY A 404 -1.06 17.46 -27.34
CA GLY A 404 -0.61 16.86 -26.09
C GLY A 404 -1.80 16.70 -25.15
N LEU A 405 -2.45 17.79 -24.82
CA LEU A 405 -3.73 17.83 -24.12
C LEU A 405 -4.83 18.35 -25.04
N ASP A 406 -5.93 17.63 -25.15
CA ASP A 406 -7.13 18.04 -25.86
C ASP A 406 -8.27 18.17 -24.84
N LEU A 407 -8.55 19.41 -24.42
CA LEU A 407 -9.47 19.75 -23.33
C LEU A 407 -10.80 20.23 -23.90
N TYR A 408 -11.88 19.53 -23.59
CA TYR A 408 -13.24 19.90 -23.99
C TYR A 408 -14.03 20.50 -22.83
N THR A 409 -15.17 21.10 -23.15
CA THR A 409 -16.11 21.66 -22.19
C THR A 409 -16.29 20.77 -20.96
N GLY A 410 -16.20 21.37 -19.77
CA GLY A 410 -16.34 20.69 -18.49
C GLY A 410 -15.10 19.90 -18.03
N SER A 411 -13.99 19.95 -18.77
CA SER A 411 -12.72 19.40 -18.28
C SER A 411 -11.90 20.44 -17.54
N HIS A 412 -11.12 19.96 -16.55
CA HIS A 412 -10.28 20.78 -15.68
C HIS A 412 -8.87 20.23 -15.66
N ALA A 413 -7.89 21.00 -16.15
CA ALA A 413 -6.49 20.63 -16.13
C ALA A 413 -5.69 21.53 -15.20
N THR A 414 -4.89 20.93 -14.32
CA THR A 414 -3.92 21.62 -13.46
C THR A 414 -2.53 21.09 -13.78
N VAL A 415 -1.63 21.97 -14.22
CA VAL A 415 -0.26 21.65 -14.61
C VAL A 415 0.69 22.37 -13.67
N THR A 416 1.28 21.62 -12.75
CA THR A 416 2.24 22.15 -11.76
C THR A 416 3.69 21.77 -12.07
N GLY A 417 3.91 20.90 -13.06
CA GLY A 417 5.23 20.45 -13.50
C GLY A 417 5.15 19.66 -14.79
N GLY A 418 6.28 19.10 -15.21
CA GLY A 418 6.37 18.29 -16.42
C GLY A 418 6.44 19.08 -17.71
N ARG A 419 6.42 18.38 -18.83
CA ARG A 419 6.62 18.92 -20.18
C ARG A 419 5.49 18.49 -21.11
N ILE A 420 4.82 19.42 -21.76
CA ILE A 420 3.71 19.15 -22.68
C ILE A 420 4.07 19.68 -24.07
N LEU A 421 4.07 18.80 -25.05
CA LEU A 421 4.51 19.07 -26.43
C LEU A 421 3.50 18.52 -27.44
N ALA A 422 3.57 19.02 -28.65
CA ALA A 422 3.01 18.37 -29.84
C ALA A 422 4.15 18.02 -30.81
N ASN A 423 4.13 16.83 -31.35
CA ASN A 423 5.21 16.26 -32.15
C ASN A 423 4.95 16.38 -33.67
N ALA A 424 4.32 17.47 -34.13
CA ALA A 424 4.13 17.69 -35.54
C ALA A 424 5.47 17.93 -36.23
N LYS A 425 5.75 17.19 -37.29
CA LYS A 425 6.86 17.53 -38.20
C LYS A 425 6.61 18.92 -38.79
N ASP A 426 7.61 19.76 -38.71
CA ASP A 426 7.66 21.05 -39.39
C ASP A 426 7.19 20.89 -40.85
N GLY A 427 6.19 21.67 -41.25
CA GLY A 427 5.78 21.82 -42.63
C GLY A 427 4.55 21.04 -43.09
N ARG A 428 3.83 20.28 -42.25
CA ARG A 428 2.52 19.75 -42.62
C ARG A 428 1.41 20.75 -42.37
N THR A 429 0.92 21.32 -43.45
CA THR A 429 -0.42 21.93 -43.55
C THR A 429 -1.34 20.84 -44.07
N ASP A 430 -1.80 19.94 -43.20
CA ASP A 430 -2.93 19.08 -43.55
C ASP A 430 -4.26 19.76 -43.20
N GLU A 431 -5.36 19.13 -43.62
CA GLU A 431 -6.73 19.65 -43.39
C GLU A 431 -7.09 19.85 -41.91
N TYR A 432 -6.23 19.42 -40.98
CA TYR A 432 -6.41 19.49 -39.53
C TYR A 432 -5.58 20.57 -38.85
N GLY A 433 -4.75 21.31 -39.61
CA GLY A 433 -4.01 22.48 -39.13
C GLY A 433 -2.74 22.18 -38.31
N THR A 434 -2.30 23.19 -37.59
CA THR A 434 -1.06 23.17 -36.81
C THR A 434 -1.26 22.36 -35.52
N SER A 435 -0.24 21.64 -35.09
CA SER A 435 -0.23 20.89 -33.83
C SER A 435 0.06 21.77 -32.64
N TYR A 436 -0.55 21.49 -31.49
CA TYR A 436 -0.41 22.27 -30.27
C TYR A 436 -0.18 21.37 -29.06
N ALA A 437 0.64 21.83 -28.11
CA ALA A 437 0.83 21.13 -26.85
C ALA A 437 -0.51 21.03 -26.09
N VAL A 438 -1.28 22.12 -26.06
CA VAL A 438 -2.61 22.15 -25.44
C VAL A 438 -3.61 22.72 -26.45
N HIS A 439 -4.72 22.03 -26.63
CA HIS A 439 -5.93 22.54 -27.26
C HIS A 439 -7.02 22.58 -26.21
N ALA A 440 -7.65 23.73 -26.01
CA ALA A 440 -8.76 23.89 -25.07
C ALA A 440 -9.98 24.45 -25.81
N LYS A 441 -11.14 23.84 -25.58
CA LYS A 441 -12.39 24.15 -26.28
C LYS A 441 -13.56 24.30 -25.33
N GLY A 442 -14.41 25.28 -25.61
CA GLY A 442 -15.60 25.57 -24.81
C GLY A 442 -15.20 25.99 -23.38
N GLU A 443 -15.95 25.59 -22.38
CA GLU A 443 -15.75 25.97 -20.97
C GLU A 443 -14.70 25.07 -20.28
N ALA A 444 -13.64 24.62 -20.98
CA ALA A 444 -12.51 23.94 -20.37
C ALA A 444 -11.70 24.90 -19.50
N THR A 445 -11.11 24.40 -18.43
CA THR A 445 -10.21 25.19 -17.59
C THR A 445 -8.80 24.63 -17.60
N LEU A 446 -7.80 25.49 -17.67
CA LEU A 446 -6.39 25.17 -17.59
C LEU A 446 -5.74 26.06 -16.53
N THR A 447 -5.24 25.44 -15.46
CA THR A 447 -4.44 26.11 -14.43
C THR A 447 -2.99 25.71 -14.60
N VAL A 448 -2.08 26.66 -14.72
CA VAL A 448 -0.65 26.44 -14.88
C VAL A 448 0.09 27.14 -13.76
N GLY A 449 0.91 26.42 -13.03
CA GLY A 449 1.75 26.97 -11.98
C GLY A 449 2.47 25.90 -11.21
N SER A 450 3.61 26.24 -10.64
CA SER A 450 4.39 25.34 -9.78
C SER A 450 4.69 26.00 -8.45
N LEU A 451 4.60 25.24 -7.37
CA LEU A 451 5.01 25.64 -6.03
C LEU A 451 6.52 25.45 -5.80
N SER A 452 7.24 24.79 -6.74
CA SER A 452 8.66 24.47 -6.63
C SER A 452 9.44 24.96 -7.84
N VAL A 453 10.64 25.50 -7.60
CA VAL A 453 11.57 25.95 -8.68
C VAL A 453 12.04 24.80 -9.56
N GLU A 454 12.13 23.58 -9.00
CA GLU A 454 12.66 22.39 -9.67
C GLU A 454 11.68 21.73 -10.64
N SER A 455 10.39 22.02 -10.52
CA SER A 455 9.33 21.36 -11.29
C SER A 455 8.52 22.33 -12.16
N ARG A 456 9.17 23.28 -12.81
CA ARG A 456 8.49 24.24 -13.69
C ARG A 456 7.80 23.56 -14.87
N PRO A 457 6.50 23.80 -15.12
CA PRO A 457 5.85 23.26 -16.30
C PRO A 457 6.38 23.92 -17.58
N GLU A 458 6.66 23.11 -18.60
CA GLU A 458 6.96 23.57 -19.95
C GLU A 458 5.82 23.20 -20.89
N ILE A 459 5.16 24.20 -21.49
CA ILE A 459 4.05 24.01 -22.42
C ILE A 459 4.40 24.75 -23.72
N LYS A 460 4.49 24.01 -24.84
CA LYS A 460 4.81 24.58 -26.15
C LYS A 460 3.60 24.57 -27.07
N GLY A 461 3.01 25.74 -27.29
CA GLY A 461 1.89 25.94 -28.18
C GLY A 461 0.52 25.63 -27.55
N ILE A 462 -0.31 26.64 -27.45
CA ILE A 462 -1.67 26.53 -26.93
C ILE A 462 -2.65 27.06 -27.98
N LYS A 463 -3.69 26.27 -28.28
CA LYS A 463 -4.82 26.66 -29.13
C LYS A 463 -6.11 26.68 -28.32
N PHE A 464 -6.89 27.73 -28.49
CA PHE A 464 -8.19 27.87 -27.86
C PHE A 464 -9.29 28.00 -28.90
N GLU A 465 -10.42 27.34 -28.68
CA GLU A 465 -11.60 27.40 -29.53
C GLU A 465 -12.87 27.60 -28.71
N SER A 466 -13.83 28.37 -29.24
CA SER A 466 -15.18 28.35 -28.69
C SER A 466 -15.87 27.01 -29.02
N SER A 467 -16.87 26.61 -28.24
CA SER A 467 -17.69 25.42 -28.50
C SER A 467 -18.65 25.60 -29.71
N GLY A 468 -18.59 26.75 -30.37
CA GLY A 468 -19.58 27.18 -31.38
C GLY A 468 -20.55 28.22 -30.82
N VAL A 469 -20.56 28.44 -29.53
CA VAL A 469 -21.26 29.53 -28.85
C VAL A 469 -20.21 30.59 -28.47
N LYS A 470 -20.34 31.82 -28.95
CA LYS A 470 -19.32 32.88 -28.77
C LYS A 470 -18.99 33.21 -27.30
N THR A 471 -19.82 32.80 -26.37
CA THR A 471 -19.68 33.08 -24.92
C THR A 471 -19.03 31.89 -24.15
N GLU A 472 -18.91 30.71 -24.75
CA GLU A 472 -18.32 29.53 -24.10
C GLU A 472 -16.83 29.43 -24.48
N LEU A 473 -15.99 30.02 -23.68
CA LEU A 473 -14.55 30.11 -23.91
C LEU A 473 -13.77 29.43 -22.78
N PRO A 474 -12.61 28.81 -23.07
CA PRO A 474 -11.74 28.27 -22.06
C PRO A 474 -11.21 29.33 -21.10
N THR A 475 -10.98 28.95 -19.86
CA THR A 475 -10.37 29.79 -18.84
C THR A 475 -8.97 29.30 -18.54
N ILE A 476 -7.97 30.21 -18.60
CA ILE A 476 -6.61 29.92 -18.14
C ILE A 476 -6.33 30.72 -16.87
N THR A 477 -5.79 30.02 -15.89
CA THR A 477 -5.28 30.60 -14.67
C THR A 477 -3.79 30.29 -14.56
N LEU A 478 -2.97 31.34 -14.46
CA LEU A 478 -1.56 31.20 -14.10
C LEU A 478 -1.43 31.41 -12.59
N VAL A 479 -0.91 30.39 -11.90
CA VAL A 479 -0.72 30.43 -10.46
C VAL A 479 0.76 30.61 -10.18
N LYS A 480 1.07 31.57 -9.30
CA LYS A 480 2.38 31.72 -8.71
C LYS A 480 2.43 30.93 -7.41
N GLY A 481 3.40 30.02 -7.31
CA GLY A 481 3.84 29.48 -6.03
C GLY A 481 4.93 30.35 -5.39
N ASP A 482 5.71 29.82 -4.45
CA ASP A 482 6.87 30.45 -3.80
C ASP A 482 8.05 30.74 -4.76
N ILE A 483 7.80 30.82 -6.05
CA ILE A 483 8.79 31.01 -7.09
C ILE A 483 8.93 32.49 -7.36
N THR A 484 10.12 33.03 -7.11
CA THR A 484 10.42 34.45 -7.30
C THR A 484 10.35 34.91 -8.77
N ASN A 485 10.50 34.01 -9.77
CA ASN A 485 10.39 34.29 -11.19
C ASN A 485 9.99 33.05 -12.01
N PRO A 486 8.72 32.66 -12.05
CA PRO A 486 8.27 31.56 -12.92
C PRO A 486 8.36 31.99 -14.38
N VAL A 487 9.03 31.21 -15.21
CA VAL A 487 9.08 31.41 -16.67
C VAL A 487 8.14 30.41 -17.31
N TYR A 488 7.10 30.87 -17.99
CA TYR A 488 6.22 30.03 -18.79
C TYR A 488 6.57 30.20 -20.26
N SER A 489 6.77 29.10 -20.97
CA SER A 489 6.88 29.09 -22.42
C SER A 489 5.51 28.79 -23.00
N MET A 490 4.86 29.83 -23.54
CA MET A 490 3.58 29.71 -24.22
C MET A 490 3.75 30.19 -25.65
N GLU A 491 3.55 29.32 -26.64
CA GLU A 491 3.36 29.70 -28.02
C GLU A 491 1.86 29.69 -28.32
N ALA A 492 1.24 30.83 -28.54
CA ALA A 492 -0.10 30.93 -29.11
C ALA A 492 0.02 31.12 -30.61
N LYS A 493 -0.53 30.21 -31.38
CA LYS A 493 -0.75 30.41 -32.81
C LYS A 493 -2.24 30.48 -33.09
N TYR A 494 -2.67 31.66 -33.57
CA TYR A 494 -3.95 32.03 -34.22
C TYR A 494 -5.12 32.56 -33.39
N ASN A 495 -5.51 33.72 -33.82
CA ASN A 495 -6.80 34.42 -33.88
C ASN A 495 -7.98 33.66 -33.29
N TYR A 496 -8.28 33.86 -32.07
CA TYR A 496 -9.66 34.04 -31.62
C TYR A 496 -9.59 34.77 -30.28
N SER A 497 -9.97 36.03 -30.38
CA SER A 497 -10.17 36.96 -29.29
C SER A 497 -11.05 36.38 -28.21
N LEU A 498 -10.69 36.62 -27.00
CA LEU A 498 -11.39 36.54 -25.73
C LEU A 498 -10.91 35.41 -24.79
N PHE A 499 -9.73 35.64 -24.20
CA PHE A 499 -9.33 34.90 -23.02
C PHE A 499 -9.28 35.80 -21.82
N LYS A 500 -9.81 35.34 -20.70
CA LYS A 500 -9.51 35.94 -19.40
C LYS A 500 -8.35 35.18 -18.79
N LEU A 501 -7.16 35.72 -18.89
CA LEU A 501 -6.04 35.27 -18.10
C LEU A 501 -6.30 35.75 -16.66
N GLY A 502 -6.77 34.83 -15.80
CA GLY A 502 -6.80 35.06 -14.37
C GLY A 502 -5.38 35.01 -13.83
N ILE A 503 -4.69 36.15 -13.82
CA ILE A 503 -3.41 36.23 -13.09
C ILE A 503 -3.76 36.53 -11.64
N THR A 504 -3.59 35.57 -10.76
CA THR A 504 -3.59 35.84 -9.32
C THR A 504 -2.24 36.46 -8.97
N ALA A 505 -2.28 37.78 -8.76
CA ALA A 505 -1.15 38.67 -8.90
C ALA A 505 -0.41 38.93 -7.59
N ASP A 506 0.30 37.99 -7.03
CA ASP A 506 1.25 38.39 -5.98
C ASP A 506 2.72 38.32 -6.41
N ALA A 507 2.99 38.04 -7.71
CA ALA A 507 4.32 38.22 -8.26
C ALA A 507 4.41 38.08 -9.78
N PRO A 508 5.45 38.65 -10.41
CA PRO A 508 5.58 38.68 -11.85
C PRO A 508 5.76 37.31 -12.44
N VAL A 509 4.81 36.90 -13.29
CA VAL A 509 4.97 35.78 -14.21
C VAL A 509 5.74 36.31 -15.42
N THR A 510 6.86 35.67 -15.78
CA THR A 510 7.62 36.04 -16.97
C THR A 510 7.38 35.05 -18.09
N PHE A 511 7.30 35.59 -19.32
CA PHE A 511 7.12 34.82 -20.56
C PHE A 511 8.35 34.98 -21.44
N VAL A 512 8.58 34.04 -22.32
CA VAL A 512 9.71 34.11 -23.27
C VAL A 512 9.45 35.03 -24.45
N ASP A 513 8.16 35.36 -24.70
CA ASP A 513 7.70 36.25 -25.76
C ASP A 513 6.44 37.00 -25.32
N ASP A 514 5.89 37.83 -26.19
CA ASP A 514 4.71 38.64 -25.94
C ASP A 514 3.39 37.90 -26.23
N THR A 515 3.43 36.63 -26.56
CA THR A 515 2.25 35.87 -27.03
C THR A 515 1.11 35.88 -26.02
N ALA A 516 1.43 36.03 -24.73
CA ALA A 516 0.42 36.15 -23.69
C ALA A 516 -0.49 37.41 -23.84
N HIS A 517 -0.11 38.41 -24.66
CA HIS A 517 -0.97 39.58 -24.88
C HIS A 517 -2.34 39.22 -25.48
N TYR A 518 -2.42 38.14 -26.24
CA TYR A 518 -3.69 37.64 -26.79
C TYR A 518 -4.66 37.10 -25.74
N PHE A 519 -4.20 36.92 -24.52
CA PHE A 519 -4.92 36.23 -23.43
C PHE A 519 -5.12 37.11 -22.21
N LEU A 520 -4.72 38.36 -22.26
CA LEU A 520 -4.83 39.25 -21.12
C LEU A 520 -6.29 39.67 -20.86
N ALA A 521 -6.64 39.73 -19.58
CA ALA A 521 -7.87 40.39 -19.16
C ALA A 521 -7.80 41.90 -19.45
N ASP A 522 -8.97 42.58 -19.58
CA ASP A 522 -9.06 44.01 -19.74
C ASP A 522 -8.30 44.73 -18.61
N GLY A 523 -7.52 45.76 -18.97
CA GLY A 523 -6.71 46.54 -18.03
C GLY A 523 -5.31 45.95 -17.76
N LEU A 524 -4.90 44.89 -18.47
CA LEU A 524 -3.56 44.33 -18.41
C LEU A 524 -2.80 44.53 -19.73
N GLN A 525 -1.47 44.57 -19.66
CA GLN A 525 -0.57 44.68 -20.80
C GLN A 525 0.68 43.83 -20.61
N MET A 526 1.31 43.48 -21.75
CA MET A 526 2.64 42.86 -21.75
C MET A 526 3.72 43.93 -21.71
N VAL A 527 4.70 43.77 -20.83
CA VAL A 527 5.86 44.66 -20.71
C VAL A 527 7.14 43.84 -20.90
N GLN A 528 7.99 44.29 -21.84
CA GLN A 528 9.27 43.61 -22.11
C GLN A 528 10.31 44.03 -21.06
N ASN A 529 10.96 43.05 -20.45
CA ASN A 529 12.04 43.19 -19.49
C ASN A 529 13.27 42.42 -19.97
N GLY A 530 14.11 43.06 -20.77
CA GLY A 530 15.26 42.40 -21.40
C GLY A 530 14.83 41.30 -22.39
N SER A 531 15.19 40.05 -22.15
CA SER A 531 14.80 38.91 -23.00
C SER A 531 13.50 38.24 -22.60
N THR A 532 12.80 38.76 -21.59
CA THR A 532 11.54 38.19 -21.08
C THR A 532 10.44 39.24 -21.08
N TRP A 533 9.20 38.77 -21.02
CA TRP A 533 8.00 39.56 -20.94
C TRP A 533 7.26 39.31 -19.63
N SER A 534 6.61 40.33 -19.10
CA SER A 534 5.78 40.25 -17.91
C SER A 534 4.45 40.91 -18.13
N VAL A 535 3.45 40.53 -17.33
CA VAL A 535 2.14 41.20 -17.35
C VAL A 535 2.12 42.32 -16.31
N ALA A 536 1.64 43.50 -16.69
CA ALA A 536 1.46 44.64 -15.82
C ALA A 536 0.07 45.24 -16.01
N ALA A 537 -0.40 46.06 -15.07
CA ALA A 537 -1.58 46.88 -15.27
C ALA A 537 -1.30 47.93 -16.35
N GLN A 538 -2.33 48.27 -17.16
CA GLN A 538 -2.25 49.34 -18.16
C GLN A 538 -2.11 50.71 -17.51
#